data_7231e998d0eccbfe44ea1f0e42a0b97b
#
_entry.id   7231e998d0eccbfe44ea1f0e42a0b97b
#
_cell.length_a   1.000
_cell.length_b   1.000
_cell.length_c   1.000
_cell.angle_alpha   90.00
_cell.angle_beta   90.00
_cell.angle_gamma   90.00
#
_symmetry.space_group_name_H-M   'P 1'
#
loop_
_entity.id
_entity.type
_entity.pdbx_description
1 polymer ?
#
loop_
_entity_poly.entity_id
_entity_poly.type
_entity_poly.pdbx_seq_one_letter_code
_entity_poly.pdbx_strand_id
1 'polypeptide(L)'
;MKVEVSNGELLDKLSILELKLKNIKDNKKLINIKNEHVGLSPLCNNLFNNYGNELRSLYAKLSEINAELWKIEDDIRECERNKDFGDEFVRLARAVYFTNDKRSDVKKSINLLTESGFVEEKSYEDYK
;
A
#
# COMPACT_ATOMS: atom_id res chain seq x y z
N MET A 1 -3.99 -0.64 22.65
CA MET A 1 -5.05 0.11 21.97
C MET A 1 -5.39 -0.57 20.65
N LYS A 2 -6.66 -0.76 20.39
CA LYS A 2 -7.15 -1.33 19.13
C LYS A 2 -8.11 -0.36 18.48
N VAL A 3 -8.06 -0.26 17.16
CA VAL A 3 -9.00 0.53 16.38
C VAL A 3 -9.53 -0.33 15.24
N GLU A 4 -10.77 -0.08 14.84
CA GLU A 4 -11.32 -0.72 13.66
C GLU A 4 -10.77 -0.05 12.42
N VAL A 5 -10.43 -0.85 11.41
CA VAL A 5 -9.97 -0.37 10.11
C VAL A 5 -10.77 -1.05 9.01
N SER A 6 -10.81 -0.45 7.83
CA SER A 6 -11.44 -1.08 6.67
C SER A 6 -10.63 -2.29 6.19
N ASN A 7 -11.28 -3.18 5.47
CA ASN A 7 -10.60 -4.33 4.88
C ASN A 7 -9.54 -3.91 3.84
N GLY A 8 -9.83 -2.84 3.09
CA GLY A 8 -8.84 -2.26 2.16
C GLY A 8 -7.59 -1.77 2.88
N GLU A 9 -7.75 -1.12 4.03
CA GLU A 9 -6.63 -0.67 4.85
C GLU A 9 -5.81 -1.85 5.38
N LEU A 10 -6.50 -2.90 5.84
CA LEU A 10 -5.84 -4.11 6.35
C LEU A 10 -4.97 -4.76 5.28
N LEU A 11 -5.52 -4.96 4.08
CA LEU A 11 -4.79 -5.59 2.97
C LEU A 11 -3.67 -4.69 2.44
N ASP A 12 -3.88 -3.38 2.43
CA ASP A 12 -2.85 -2.42 2.08
C ASP A 12 -1.65 -2.55 3.03
N LYS A 13 -1.92 -2.61 4.32
CA LYS A 13 -0.89 -2.80 5.34
C LYS A 13 -0.14 -4.12 5.14
N LEU A 14 -0.86 -5.21 4.85
CA LEU A 14 -0.24 -6.50 4.57
C LEU A 14 0.71 -6.40 3.36
N SER A 15 0.28 -5.77 2.26
CA SER A 15 1.09 -5.65 1.06
C SER A 15 2.37 -4.84 1.32
N ILE A 16 2.28 -3.79 2.13
CA ILE A 16 3.44 -2.99 2.52
C ILE A 16 4.39 -3.79 3.40
N LEU A 17 3.87 -4.57 4.35
CA LEU A 17 4.70 -5.45 5.18
C LEU A 17 5.45 -6.48 4.33
N GLU A 18 4.81 -7.04 3.31
CA GLU A 18 5.46 -7.98 2.40
C GLU A 18 6.58 -7.30 1.59
N LEU A 19 6.39 -6.06 1.16
CA LEU A 19 7.45 -5.28 0.51
C LEU A 19 8.62 -5.01 1.46
N LYS A 20 8.32 -4.68 2.71
CA LYS A 20 9.35 -4.45 3.73
C LYS A 20 10.16 -5.72 3.99
N LEU A 21 9.49 -6.88 4.08
CA LEU A 21 10.17 -8.17 4.25
C LEU A 21 11.14 -8.47 3.09
N LYS A 22 10.78 -8.05 1.90
CA LYS A 22 11.55 -8.26 0.68
C LYS A 22 12.76 -7.32 0.56
N ASN A 23 12.62 -6.08 1.01
CA ASN A 23 13.57 -5.00 0.73
C ASN A 23 14.41 -4.57 1.93
N ILE A 24 13.94 -4.74 3.14
CA ILE A 24 14.66 -4.34 4.35
C ILE A 24 15.58 -5.47 4.79
N LYS A 25 16.84 -5.13 5.11
CA LYS A 25 17.87 -6.10 5.49
C LYS A 25 18.34 -5.97 6.93
N ASP A 26 17.94 -4.91 7.62
CA ASP A 26 18.27 -4.70 9.03
C ASP A 26 17.54 -5.72 9.90
N ASN A 27 18.28 -6.56 10.62
CA ASN A 27 17.72 -7.66 11.42
C ASN A 27 16.76 -7.18 12.51
N LYS A 28 17.04 -6.06 13.16
CA LYS A 28 16.17 -5.53 14.20
C LYS A 28 14.83 -5.08 13.64
N LYS A 29 14.87 -4.40 12.50
CA LYS A 29 13.66 -3.98 11.79
C LYS A 29 12.86 -5.18 11.30
N LEU A 30 13.54 -6.20 10.76
CA LEU A 30 12.88 -7.41 10.27
C LEU A 30 12.14 -8.16 11.37
N ILE A 31 12.64 -8.20 12.58
CA ILE A 31 11.93 -8.82 13.72
C ILE A 31 10.58 -8.14 13.93
N ASN A 32 10.57 -6.82 13.98
CA ASN A 32 9.33 -6.05 14.17
C ASN A 32 8.36 -6.24 13.00
N ILE A 33 8.88 -6.24 11.77
CA ILE A 33 8.07 -6.43 10.56
C ILE A 33 7.44 -7.83 10.55
N LYS A 34 8.22 -8.86 10.86
CA LYS A 34 7.73 -10.24 10.93
C LYS A 34 6.65 -10.40 11.99
N ASN A 35 6.82 -9.80 13.17
CA ASN A 35 5.83 -9.85 14.24
C ASN A 35 4.51 -9.22 13.79
N GLU A 36 4.57 -8.08 13.13
CA GLU A 36 3.39 -7.41 12.62
C GLU A 36 2.71 -8.23 11.52
N HIS A 37 3.49 -8.79 10.59
CA HIS A 37 2.99 -9.66 9.53
C HIS A 37 2.27 -10.89 10.09
N VAL A 38 2.87 -11.56 11.07
CA VAL A 38 2.28 -12.72 11.74
C VAL A 38 0.95 -12.35 12.41
N GLY A 39 0.89 -11.17 13.02
CA GLY A 39 -0.33 -10.70 13.68
C GLY A 39 -1.49 -10.42 12.72
N LEU A 40 -1.20 -9.94 11.51
CA LEU A 40 -2.23 -9.57 10.54
C LEU A 40 -2.61 -10.72 9.59
N SER A 41 -1.71 -11.65 9.32
CA SER A 41 -1.92 -12.71 8.32
C SER A 41 -3.18 -13.54 8.52
N PRO A 42 -3.54 -13.97 9.74
CA PRO A 42 -4.77 -14.75 9.92
C PRO A 42 -6.03 -14.00 9.50
N LEU A 43 -6.10 -12.70 9.79
CA LEU A 43 -7.25 -11.86 9.40
C LEU A 43 -7.35 -11.73 7.88
N CYS A 44 -6.21 -11.52 7.23
CA CYS A 44 -6.14 -11.41 5.78
C CYS A 44 -6.50 -12.74 5.10
N ASN A 45 -6.02 -13.86 5.64
CA ASN A 45 -6.32 -15.19 5.12
C ASN A 45 -7.83 -15.49 5.20
N ASN A 46 -8.49 -15.07 6.25
CA ASN A 46 -9.95 -15.19 6.35
C ASN A 46 -10.66 -14.45 5.22
N LEU A 47 -10.21 -13.23 4.91
CA LEU A 47 -10.78 -12.47 3.80
C LEU A 47 -10.56 -13.19 2.46
N PHE A 48 -9.36 -13.68 2.20
CA PHE A 48 -9.07 -14.40 0.96
C PHE A 48 -9.89 -15.67 0.84
N ASN A 49 -10.08 -16.39 1.93
CA ASN A 49 -10.92 -17.61 1.94
C ASN A 49 -12.38 -17.29 1.66
N ASN A 50 -12.89 -16.17 2.15
CA ASN A 50 -14.28 -15.79 1.99
C ASN A 50 -14.60 -15.21 0.60
N TYR A 51 -13.66 -14.49 -0.01
CA TYR A 51 -13.91 -13.74 -1.26
C TYR A 51 -13.13 -14.26 -2.47
N GLY A 52 -12.23 -15.21 -2.26
CA GLY A 52 -11.60 -15.99 -3.33
C GLY A 52 -10.78 -15.18 -4.34
N ASN A 53 -10.88 -15.59 -5.60
CA ASN A 53 -10.03 -15.07 -6.68
C ASN A 53 -10.26 -13.59 -6.98
N GLU A 54 -11.47 -13.10 -6.81
CA GLU A 54 -11.78 -11.69 -7.05
C GLU A 54 -11.00 -10.79 -6.09
N LEU A 55 -10.97 -11.14 -4.80
CA LEU A 55 -10.17 -10.40 -3.83
C LEU A 55 -8.67 -10.56 -4.08
N ARG A 56 -8.23 -11.74 -4.46
CA ARG A 56 -6.81 -11.99 -4.78
C ARG A 56 -6.35 -11.15 -5.96
N SER A 57 -7.20 -10.96 -6.96
CA SER A 57 -6.90 -10.09 -8.10
C SER A 57 -6.74 -8.64 -7.69
N LEU A 58 -7.63 -8.13 -6.83
CA LEU A 58 -7.52 -6.77 -6.28
C LEU A 58 -6.28 -6.60 -5.42
N TYR A 59 -5.96 -7.61 -4.62
CA TYR A 59 -4.76 -7.60 -3.80
C TYR A 59 -3.48 -7.57 -4.65
N ALA A 60 -3.46 -8.32 -5.75
CA ALA A 60 -2.32 -8.29 -6.67
C ALA A 60 -2.12 -6.89 -7.27
N LYS A 61 -3.19 -6.21 -7.65
CA LYS A 61 -3.14 -4.82 -8.13
C LYS A 61 -2.60 -3.88 -7.06
N LEU A 62 -3.07 -4.03 -5.82
CA LEU A 62 -2.62 -3.22 -4.70
C LEU A 62 -1.12 -3.43 -4.44
N SER A 63 -0.66 -4.67 -4.49
CA SER A 63 0.75 -5.01 -4.31
C SER A 63 1.63 -4.39 -5.40
N GLU A 64 1.20 -4.41 -6.65
CA GLU A 64 1.91 -3.75 -7.76
C GLU A 64 2.00 -2.24 -7.55
N ILE A 65 0.89 -1.61 -7.15
CA ILE A 65 0.84 -0.17 -6.90
C ILE A 65 1.77 0.21 -5.74
N ASN A 66 1.77 -0.55 -4.67
CA ASN A 66 2.65 -0.29 -3.53
C ASN A 66 4.13 -0.51 -3.89
N ALA A 67 4.45 -1.49 -4.73
CA ALA A 67 5.80 -1.69 -5.22
C ALA A 67 6.26 -0.51 -6.10
N GLU A 68 5.37 0.00 -6.93
CA GLU A 68 5.62 1.19 -7.74
C GLU A 68 5.89 2.43 -6.87
N LEU A 69 5.06 2.64 -5.84
CA LEU A 69 5.26 3.73 -4.88
C LEU A 69 6.58 3.59 -4.13
N TRP A 70 6.95 2.39 -3.74
CA TRP A 70 8.24 2.13 -3.09
C TRP A 70 9.40 2.61 -3.95
N LYS A 71 9.37 2.25 -5.23
CA LYS A 71 10.40 2.67 -6.18
C LYS A 71 10.40 4.19 -6.40
N ILE A 72 9.22 4.80 -6.55
CA ILE A 72 9.09 6.25 -6.71
C ILE A 72 9.70 6.97 -5.50
N GLU A 73 9.41 6.49 -4.28
CA GLU A 73 9.94 7.06 -3.05
C GLU A 73 11.46 6.97 -2.97
N ASP A 74 12.04 5.83 -3.37
CA ASP A 74 13.49 5.68 -3.42
C ASP A 74 14.11 6.61 -4.45
N ASP A 75 13.53 6.69 -5.64
CA ASP A 75 14.06 7.50 -6.73
C ASP A 75 13.99 9.01 -6.42
N ILE A 76 12.90 9.47 -5.81
CA ILE A 76 12.76 10.89 -5.45
C ILE A 76 13.72 11.28 -4.33
N ARG A 77 13.98 10.37 -3.39
CA ARG A 77 14.99 10.59 -2.34
C ARG A 77 16.40 10.62 -2.90
N GLU A 78 16.66 9.87 -3.96
CA GLU A 78 17.93 9.94 -4.67
C GLU A 78 18.12 11.31 -5.33
N CYS A 79 17.08 11.84 -5.95
CA CYS A 79 17.09 13.22 -6.48
C CYS A 79 17.41 14.23 -5.38
N GLU A 80 16.82 14.07 -4.20
CA GLU A 80 17.06 14.97 -3.06
C GLU A 80 18.52 14.90 -2.60
N ARG A 81 19.08 13.69 -2.49
CA ARG A 81 20.49 13.52 -2.11
C ARG A 81 21.44 14.20 -3.08
N ASN A 82 21.14 14.13 -4.37
CA ASN A 82 21.94 14.72 -5.44
C ASN A 82 21.61 16.19 -5.70
N LYS A 83 20.66 16.76 -4.97
CA LYS A 83 20.17 18.13 -5.19
C LYS A 83 19.70 18.37 -6.61
N ASP A 84 19.15 17.33 -7.24
CA ASP A 84 18.58 17.38 -8.59
C ASP A 84 17.07 17.62 -8.49
N PHE A 85 16.65 18.83 -8.78
CA PHE A 85 15.26 19.24 -8.70
C PHE A 85 14.70 19.60 -10.09
N GLY A 86 15.30 19.01 -11.14
CA GLY A 86 14.89 19.22 -12.51
C GLY A 86 13.69 18.38 -12.94
N ASP A 87 13.61 18.08 -14.24
CA ASP A 87 12.46 17.41 -14.85
C ASP A 87 12.17 16.05 -14.24
N GLU A 88 13.22 15.27 -13.93
CA GLU A 88 13.05 13.94 -13.32
C GLU A 88 12.43 14.04 -11.93
N PHE A 89 12.88 14.99 -11.11
CA PHE A 89 12.29 15.21 -9.79
C PHE A 89 10.80 15.58 -9.92
N VAL A 90 10.46 16.46 -10.85
CA VAL A 90 9.07 16.86 -11.08
C VAL A 90 8.23 15.66 -11.53
N ARG A 91 8.75 14.85 -12.44
CA ARG A 91 8.06 13.64 -12.92
C ARG A 91 7.76 12.69 -11.76
N LEU A 92 8.75 12.45 -10.90
CA LEU A 92 8.60 11.58 -9.72
C LEU A 92 7.61 12.15 -8.71
N ALA A 93 7.69 13.45 -8.45
CA ALA A 93 6.76 14.12 -7.52
C ALA A 93 5.31 13.99 -7.98
N ARG A 94 5.07 14.16 -9.29
CA ARG A 94 3.74 13.96 -9.87
C ARG A 94 3.29 12.52 -9.80
N ALA A 95 4.21 11.57 -10.01
CA ALA A 95 3.92 10.15 -9.95
C ALA A 95 3.41 9.73 -8.56
N VAL A 96 3.83 10.40 -7.49
CA VAL A 96 3.37 10.11 -6.12
C VAL A 96 1.85 10.23 -6.03
N TYR A 97 1.28 11.38 -6.41
CA TYR A 97 -0.16 11.55 -6.24
C TYR A 97 -0.99 10.79 -7.28
N PHE A 98 -0.49 10.63 -8.51
CA PHE A 98 -1.17 9.78 -9.50
C PHE A 98 -1.25 8.33 -9.03
N THR A 99 -0.16 7.79 -8.49
CA THR A 99 -0.10 6.41 -8.03
C THR A 99 -0.89 6.22 -6.73
N ASN A 100 -0.86 7.19 -5.82
CA ASN A 100 -1.69 7.16 -4.62
C ASN A 100 -3.19 7.19 -4.94
N ASP A 101 -3.60 7.87 -5.99
CA ASP A 101 -5.00 7.84 -6.41
C ASP A 101 -5.41 6.45 -6.89
N LYS A 102 -4.56 5.77 -7.65
CA LYS A 102 -4.80 4.37 -8.04
C LYS A 102 -4.91 3.46 -6.83
N ARG A 103 -4.03 3.64 -5.85
CA ARG A 103 -4.05 2.90 -4.60
C ARG A 103 -5.37 3.08 -3.86
N SER A 104 -5.81 4.32 -3.74
CA SER A 104 -7.10 4.66 -3.10
C SER A 104 -8.27 3.98 -3.81
N ASP A 105 -8.28 3.98 -5.14
CA ASP A 105 -9.33 3.34 -5.93
C ASP A 105 -9.40 1.83 -5.69
N VAL A 106 -8.25 1.16 -5.64
CA VAL A 106 -8.20 -0.28 -5.39
C VAL A 106 -8.64 -0.61 -3.96
N LYS A 107 -8.21 0.17 -2.98
CA LYS A 107 -8.65 0.01 -1.59
C LYS A 107 -10.17 0.15 -1.48
N LYS A 108 -10.75 1.12 -2.17
CA LYS A 108 -12.19 1.31 -2.20
C LYS A 108 -12.90 0.12 -2.83
N SER A 109 -12.37 -0.42 -3.92
CA SER A 109 -12.92 -1.63 -4.56
C SER A 109 -12.89 -2.84 -3.62
N ILE A 110 -11.82 -3.00 -2.85
CA ILE A 110 -11.71 -4.04 -1.83
C ILE A 110 -12.80 -3.86 -0.76
N ASN A 111 -12.98 -2.64 -0.28
CA ASN A 111 -13.99 -2.35 0.75
C ASN A 111 -15.41 -2.64 0.25
N LEU A 112 -15.70 -2.32 -1.00
CA LEU A 112 -17.01 -2.59 -1.60
C LEU A 112 -17.22 -4.08 -1.82
N LEU A 113 -16.21 -4.81 -2.32
CA LEU A 113 -16.30 -6.25 -2.51
C LEU A 113 -16.53 -6.99 -1.20
N THR A 114 -15.80 -6.62 -0.15
CA THR A 114 -15.81 -7.31 1.13
C THR A 114 -16.86 -6.76 2.11
N GLU A 115 -17.70 -5.84 1.65
CA GLU A 115 -18.73 -5.21 2.49
C GLU A 115 -18.16 -4.65 3.80
N SER A 116 -17.01 -3.97 3.68
CA SER A 116 -16.32 -3.39 4.83
C SER A 116 -17.22 -2.38 5.55
N GLY A 117 -17.21 -2.40 6.86
CA GLY A 117 -17.94 -1.44 7.69
C GLY A 117 -17.47 0.00 7.50
N PHE A 118 -16.22 0.18 7.11
CA PHE A 118 -15.64 1.49 6.78
C PHE A 118 -15.22 1.53 5.32
N VAL A 119 -15.52 2.63 4.65
CA VAL A 119 -15.02 2.92 3.30
C VAL A 119 -14.28 4.24 3.38
N GLU A 120 -12.97 4.19 3.14
CA GLU A 120 -12.11 5.38 3.17
C GLU A 120 -12.40 6.28 1.97
N GLU A 121 -12.55 7.58 2.21
CA GLU A 121 -12.75 8.57 1.17
C GLU A 121 -11.50 9.44 1.03
N LYS A 122 -11.20 9.84 -0.21
CA LYS A 122 -10.10 10.73 -0.52
C LYS A 122 -10.46 12.14 -0.09
N SER A 123 -9.57 12.81 0.66
CA SER A 123 -9.80 14.15 1.19
C SER A 123 -9.08 15.26 0.42
N TYR A 124 -8.26 14.89 -0.57
CA TYR A 124 -7.50 15.87 -1.35
C TYR A 124 -8.33 16.45 -2.48
N GLU A 125 -7.98 17.69 -2.91
CA GLU A 125 -8.58 18.31 -4.07
C GLU A 125 -8.42 17.43 -5.32
N ASP A 126 -9.48 17.35 -6.14
CA ASP A 126 -9.43 16.67 -7.42
C ASP A 126 -8.67 17.55 -8.42
N TYR A 127 -7.73 16.97 -9.13
CA TYR A 127 -6.92 17.67 -10.13
C TYR A 127 -7.40 17.44 -11.57
N LYS A 128 -8.46 16.66 -11.74
CA LYS A 128 -9.01 16.31 -13.06
C LYS A 128 -10.00 17.33 -13.58
#